data_af29aa23cb4c1737999bea4d40a16a12
#
_entry.id   af29aa23cb4c1737999bea4d40a16a12
#
_cell.length_a   1.000
_cell.length_b   1.000
_cell.length_c   1.000
_cell.angle_alpha   90.00
_cell.angle_beta   90.00
_cell.angle_gamma   90.00
#
_symmetry.space_group_name_H-M   'P 1'
#
loop_
_entity.id
_entity.type
_entity.pdbx_description
1 polymer ?
#
loop_
_entity_poly.entity_id
_entity_poly.type
_entity_poly.pdbx_seq_one_letter_code
_entity_poly.pdbx_strand_id
1 'polypeptide(L)'
;MFLNKTLELNSRLIEMAVQFHQTGKVLPDTYLVDIDQLLYNAKSILNEANKQHIELYYMLKQVGRNPYIAKELENIGYAGAVVVDWKEADVAIKNGLHISHAGHLVQMPSGFVKKIISYGCDYMTIYSIEKLKEIDRAAKEVNKVQKIMVRVIGEDDLIYSGQTAGFYLDELKNLVCEARRLTNVELCGVDSFPCFLYDEKTQDIEPQNNLNTVLKAKKVLEELGCHIENVNAPSTTSVRTLQKMNGYGITSAEPGHGLSGTTPLHAVKDCVEKPCVLYLSEVSHNLNNKSYAYGGGYYRRGHLKNAFVGKEINHLNKVIVNPPALDSIDYHFELSEPAEIGASVIMAYRFQVFVTRSDVCLIKGIHENKPKIVGLYNSLGDEITR
;
A
#
# COMPACT_ATOMS: atom_id res chain seq x y z
N MET A 1 11.20 11.32 -7.48
CA MET A 1 11.63 9.94 -7.81
C MET A 1 10.98 9.49 -9.12
N PHE A 2 9.63 9.52 -9.23
CA PHE A 2 8.92 9.01 -10.40
C PHE A 2 8.55 10.05 -11.46
N LEU A 3 8.81 11.36 -11.25
CA LEU A 3 8.32 12.44 -12.10
C LEU A 3 8.66 12.25 -13.59
N ASN A 4 9.91 11.91 -13.89
CA ASN A 4 10.32 11.67 -15.27
C ASN A 4 9.67 10.40 -15.84
N LYS A 5 9.56 9.32 -15.04
CA LYS A 5 8.88 8.08 -15.47
C LYS A 5 7.38 8.29 -15.68
N THR A 6 6.74 9.14 -14.89
CA THR A 6 5.34 9.53 -15.12
C THR A 6 5.20 10.33 -16.41
N LEU A 7 6.12 11.27 -16.68
CA LEU A 7 6.12 12.01 -17.94
C LEU A 7 6.32 11.09 -19.16
N GLU A 8 7.24 10.13 -19.06
CA GLU A 8 7.56 9.19 -20.15
C GLU A 8 6.42 8.19 -20.41
N LEU A 9 5.85 7.59 -19.35
CA LEU A 9 4.96 6.44 -19.45
C LEU A 9 3.47 6.77 -19.26
N ASN A 10 3.14 7.94 -18.70
CA ASN A 10 1.77 8.40 -18.46
C ASN A 10 1.67 9.94 -18.48
N SER A 11 2.15 10.59 -19.56
CA SER A 11 2.09 12.06 -19.73
C SER A 11 0.66 12.61 -19.66
N ARG A 12 -0.32 11.81 -20.10
CA ARG A 12 -1.74 12.20 -20.08
C ARG A 12 -2.26 12.48 -18.68
N LEU A 13 -1.77 11.78 -17.66
CA LEU A 13 -2.14 12.07 -16.26
C LEU A 13 -1.62 13.46 -15.84
N ILE A 14 -0.42 13.86 -16.28
CA ILE A 14 0.13 15.20 -16.04
C ILE A 14 -0.72 16.26 -16.73
N GLU A 15 -1.11 16.04 -17.99
CA GLU A 15 -2.00 16.94 -18.75
C GLU A 15 -3.33 17.14 -18.00
N MET A 16 -3.95 16.06 -17.54
CA MET A 16 -5.21 16.12 -16.80
C MET A 16 -5.07 16.85 -15.47
N ALA A 17 -3.96 16.67 -14.77
CA ALA A 17 -3.69 17.38 -13.52
C ALA A 17 -3.65 18.90 -13.74
N VAL A 18 -2.93 19.36 -14.75
CA VAL A 18 -2.89 20.79 -15.10
C VAL A 18 -4.27 21.29 -15.53
N GLN A 19 -4.95 20.58 -16.43
CA GLN A 19 -6.26 20.99 -16.94
C GLN A 19 -7.31 21.06 -15.84
N PHE A 20 -7.42 20.05 -14.98
CA PHE A 20 -8.43 20.03 -13.93
C PHE A 20 -8.14 21.06 -12.85
N HIS A 21 -6.88 21.30 -12.53
CA HIS A 21 -6.48 22.34 -11.61
C HIS A 21 -6.79 23.74 -12.15
N GLN A 22 -6.32 24.08 -13.36
CA GLN A 22 -6.50 25.40 -13.94
C GLN A 22 -7.97 25.73 -14.28
N THR A 23 -8.82 24.70 -14.39
CA THR A 23 -10.29 24.87 -14.54
C THR A 23 -11.06 24.82 -13.21
N GLY A 24 -10.36 24.72 -12.07
CA GLY A 24 -10.96 24.68 -10.74
C GLY A 24 -11.72 23.38 -10.40
N LYS A 25 -11.55 22.31 -11.20
CA LYS A 25 -12.20 21.01 -10.95
C LYS A 25 -11.52 20.21 -9.83
N VAL A 26 -10.22 20.42 -9.64
CA VAL A 26 -9.42 19.78 -8.59
C VAL A 26 -8.60 20.85 -7.90
N LEU A 27 -8.68 20.90 -6.58
CA LEU A 27 -7.93 21.85 -5.75
C LEU A 27 -6.53 21.29 -5.40
N PRO A 28 -5.57 22.14 -4.96
CA PRO A 28 -4.28 21.70 -4.47
C PRO A 28 -4.40 20.76 -3.27
N ASP A 29 -3.30 20.08 -2.93
CA ASP A 29 -3.22 19.03 -1.91
C ASP A 29 -4.08 17.81 -2.28
N THR A 30 -4.01 17.39 -3.55
CA THR A 30 -4.77 16.24 -4.05
C THR A 30 -3.89 15.24 -4.77
N TYR A 31 -4.02 13.96 -4.44
CA TYR A 31 -3.48 12.86 -5.23
C TYR A 31 -4.44 12.51 -6.38
N LEU A 32 -3.96 12.56 -7.61
CA LEU A 32 -4.73 12.13 -8.78
C LEU A 32 -4.35 10.70 -9.13
N VAL A 33 -5.36 9.86 -9.33
CA VAL A 33 -5.20 8.44 -9.67
C VAL A 33 -5.84 8.17 -11.03
N ASP A 34 -5.04 7.71 -11.97
CA ASP A 34 -5.49 7.16 -13.25
C ASP A 34 -5.99 5.73 -13.02
N ILE A 35 -7.30 5.56 -12.93
CA ILE A 35 -7.93 4.28 -12.61
C ILE A 35 -7.72 3.25 -13.73
N ASP A 36 -7.74 3.66 -14.99
CA ASP A 36 -7.58 2.72 -16.10
C ASP A 36 -6.18 2.14 -16.10
N GLN A 37 -5.15 2.97 -15.86
CA GLN A 37 -3.78 2.49 -15.73
C GLN A 37 -3.56 1.66 -14.46
N LEU A 38 -4.19 2.04 -13.33
CA LEU A 38 -4.14 1.24 -12.10
C LEU A 38 -4.72 -0.17 -12.33
N LEU A 39 -5.86 -0.26 -13.00
CA LEU A 39 -6.49 -1.56 -13.32
C LEU A 39 -5.70 -2.37 -14.33
N TYR A 40 -5.01 -1.73 -15.27
CA TYR A 40 -4.06 -2.41 -16.16
C TYR A 40 -2.90 -3.03 -15.35
N ASN A 41 -2.30 -2.26 -14.44
CA ASN A 41 -1.25 -2.75 -13.54
C ASN A 41 -1.76 -3.92 -12.69
N ALA A 42 -2.93 -3.75 -12.08
CA ALA A 42 -3.57 -4.77 -11.24
C ALA A 42 -3.82 -6.08 -12.00
N LYS A 43 -4.36 -6.02 -13.22
CA LYS A 43 -4.57 -7.20 -14.07
C LYS A 43 -3.25 -7.87 -14.44
N SER A 44 -2.21 -7.10 -14.71
CA SER A 44 -0.89 -7.64 -15.03
C SER A 44 -0.28 -8.41 -13.85
N ILE A 45 -0.39 -7.85 -12.63
CA ILE A 45 0.04 -8.50 -11.39
C ILE A 45 -0.78 -9.77 -11.12
N LEU A 46 -2.11 -9.71 -11.26
CA LEU A 46 -3.00 -10.86 -11.06
C LEU A 46 -2.70 -11.99 -12.05
N ASN A 47 -2.47 -11.68 -13.31
CA ASN A 47 -2.12 -12.66 -14.33
C ASN A 47 -0.80 -13.38 -14.00
N GLU A 48 0.19 -12.69 -13.45
CA GLU A 48 1.45 -13.30 -13.04
C GLU A 48 1.26 -14.16 -11.77
N ALA A 49 0.48 -13.69 -10.80
CA ALA A 49 0.16 -14.43 -9.58
C ALA A 49 -0.58 -15.75 -9.89
N ASN A 50 -1.54 -15.71 -10.80
CA ASN A 50 -2.30 -16.88 -11.24
C ASN A 50 -1.41 -17.98 -11.86
N LYS A 51 -0.35 -17.60 -12.62
CA LYS A 51 0.61 -18.57 -13.17
C LYS A 51 1.35 -19.36 -12.08
N GLN A 52 1.46 -18.77 -10.89
CA GLN A 52 2.22 -19.32 -9.77
C GLN A 52 1.31 -19.80 -8.64
N HIS A 53 -0.02 -19.75 -8.83
CA HIS A 53 -1.01 -20.10 -7.82
C HIS A 53 -0.86 -19.30 -6.52
N ILE A 54 -0.50 -18.01 -6.63
CA ILE A 54 -0.38 -17.07 -5.52
C ILE A 54 -1.67 -16.25 -5.44
N GLU A 55 -2.31 -16.25 -4.28
CA GLU A 55 -3.48 -15.42 -3.99
C GLU A 55 -3.04 -13.98 -3.67
N LEU A 56 -3.81 -13.00 -4.12
CA LEU A 56 -3.46 -11.59 -3.92
C LEU A 56 -4.44 -10.88 -3.00
N TYR A 57 -3.90 -10.29 -1.93
CA TYR A 57 -4.61 -9.39 -1.02
C TYR A 57 -4.19 -7.95 -1.32
N TYR A 58 -5.14 -7.09 -1.74
CA TYR A 58 -4.79 -5.73 -2.12
C TYR A 58 -4.55 -4.83 -0.91
N MET A 59 -3.56 -3.93 -1.02
CA MET A 59 -3.17 -2.98 0.02
C MET A 59 -3.51 -1.55 -0.43
N LEU A 60 -4.39 -0.85 0.29
CA LEU A 60 -4.91 0.47 -0.10
C LEU A 60 -4.34 1.67 0.65
N LYS A 61 -3.44 1.48 1.61
CA LYS A 61 -2.83 2.61 2.35
C LYS A 61 -2.16 3.64 1.43
N GLN A 62 -1.66 3.20 0.26
CA GLN A 62 -1.04 4.08 -0.72
C GLN A 62 -2.04 5.03 -1.39
N VAL A 63 -3.29 4.61 -1.54
CA VAL A 63 -4.35 5.35 -2.24
C VAL A 63 -5.49 5.79 -1.30
N GLY A 64 -5.16 6.02 -0.02
CA GLY A 64 -6.09 6.59 0.96
C GLY A 64 -7.24 5.67 1.33
N ARG A 65 -7.01 4.34 1.46
CA ARG A 65 -8.05 3.37 1.85
C ARG A 65 -9.29 3.42 0.94
N ASN A 66 -9.09 3.71 -0.34
CA ASN A 66 -10.15 4.07 -1.26
C ASN A 66 -11.09 2.90 -1.57
N PRO A 67 -12.40 2.97 -1.21
CA PRO A 67 -13.33 1.87 -1.39
C PRO A 67 -13.75 1.65 -2.85
N TYR A 68 -13.69 2.68 -3.69
CA TYR A 68 -13.94 2.52 -5.13
C TYR A 68 -12.87 1.64 -5.78
N ILE A 69 -11.58 1.95 -5.49
CA ILE A 69 -10.46 1.14 -5.99
C ILE A 69 -10.57 -0.29 -5.47
N ALA A 70 -10.94 -0.49 -4.19
CA ALA A 70 -11.14 -1.82 -3.61
C ALA A 70 -12.15 -2.64 -4.40
N LYS A 71 -13.34 -2.09 -4.66
CA LYS A 71 -14.40 -2.77 -5.44
C LYS A 71 -13.96 -3.14 -6.84
N GLU A 72 -13.24 -2.24 -7.52
CA GLU A 72 -12.69 -2.52 -8.85
C GLU A 72 -11.66 -3.67 -8.82
N LEU A 73 -10.83 -3.76 -7.75
CA LEU A 73 -9.87 -4.86 -7.58
C LEU A 73 -10.56 -6.19 -7.29
N GLU A 74 -11.59 -6.23 -6.44
CA GLU A 74 -12.40 -7.42 -6.21
C GLU A 74 -13.11 -7.87 -7.50
N ASN A 75 -13.65 -6.95 -8.28
CA ASN A 75 -14.32 -7.24 -9.54
C ASN A 75 -13.40 -7.89 -10.59
N ILE A 76 -12.11 -7.64 -10.55
CA ILE A 76 -11.14 -8.29 -11.47
C ILE A 76 -10.52 -9.57 -10.91
N GLY A 77 -10.83 -9.97 -9.66
CA GLY A 77 -10.47 -11.27 -9.09
C GLY A 77 -9.42 -11.24 -7.98
N TYR A 78 -9.14 -10.10 -7.36
CA TYR A 78 -8.39 -10.09 -6.11
C TYR A 78 -9.23 -10.70 -4.98
N ALA A 79 -8.58 -11.44 -4.09
CA ALA A 79 -9.28 -12.18 -3.03
C ALA A 79 -9.92 -11.26 -1.99
N GLY A 80 -9.27 -10.15 -1.63
CA GLY A 80 -9.78 -9.18 -0.67
C GLY A 80 -8.69 -8.24 -0.16
N ALA A 81 -9.03 -7.44 0.83
CA ALA A 81 -8.12 -6.47 1.44
C ALA A 81 -7.15 -7.11 2.44
N VAL A 82 -5.89 -6.69 2.43
CA VAL A 82 -5.06 -6.72 3.62
C VAL A 82 -5.17 -5.36 4.33
N VAL A 83 -5.79 -5.34 5.50
CA VAL A 83 -6.02 -4.10 6.23
C VAL A 83 -4.84 -3.79 7.16
N VAL A 84 -4.30 -2.56 7.04
CA VAL A 84 -3.14 -2.12 7.83
C VAL A 84 -3.47 -2.01 9.32
N ASP A 85 -4.63 -1.44 9.64
CA ASP A 85 -5.09 -1.15 10.99
C ASP A 85 -6.62 -1.30 11.11
N TRP A 86 -7.14 -1.12 12.33
CA TRP A 86 -8.56 -1.21 12.59
C TRP A 86 -9.39 -0.13 11.87
N LYS A 87 -8.80 1.02 11.53
CA LYS A 87 -9.50 2.09 10.79
C LYS A 87 -9.72 1.69 9.34
N GLU A 88 -8.72 1.05 8.72
CA GLU A 88 -8.88 0.50 7.37
C GLU A 88 -9.88 -0.66 7.35
N ALA A 89 -9.86 -1.52 8.39
CA ALA A 89 -10.87 -2.57 8.57
C ALA A 89 -12.28 -1.97 8.71
N ASP A 90 -12.43 -0.85 9.44
CA ASP A 90 -13.72 -0.17 9.59
C ASP A 90 -14.22 0.41 8.27
N VAL A 91 -13.34 0.97 7.45
CA VAL A 91 -13.67 1.41 6.08
C VAL A 91 -14.11 0.23 5.22
N ALA A 92 -13.39 -0.90 5.28
CA ALA A 92 -13.76 -2.11 4.53
C ALA A 92 -15.15 -2.61 4.94
N ILE A 93 -15.42 -2.72 6.24
CA ILE A 93 -16.71 -3.15 6.79
C ILE A 93 -17.84 -2.21 6.34
N LYS A 94 -17.68 -0.90 6.44
CA LYS A 94 -18.67 0.10 6.03
C LYS A 94 -19.03 0.03 4.55
N ASN A 95 -18.08 -0.37 3.71
CA ASN A 95 -18.25 -0.45 2.27
C ASN A 95 -18.56 -1.86 1.74
N GLY A 96 -18.71 -2.86 2.64
CA GLY A 96 -19.00 -4.24 2.27
C GLY A 96 -17.87 -4.94 1.50
N LEU A 97 -16.61 -4.55 1.77
CA LEU A 97 -15.42 -5.11 1.11
C LEU A 97 -14.97 -6.39 1.82
N HIS A 98 -14.47 -7.36 1.07
CA HIS A 98 -13.90 -8.57 1.65
C HIS A 98 -12.57 -8.29 2.37
N ILE A 99 -12.41 -8.83 3.59
CA ILE A 99 -11.17 -8.71 4.36
C ILE A 99 -10.48 -10.07 4.36
N SER A 100 -9.42 -10.21 3.56
CA SER A 100 -8.63 -11.43 3.55
C SER A 100 -7.61 -11.50 4.68
N HIS A 101 -6.96 -10.39 5.02
CA HIS A 101 -5.90 -10.42 6.02
C HIS A 101 -5.94 -9.20 6.97
N ALA A 102 -5.86 -9.45 8.26
CA ALA A 102 -5.83 -8.41 9.29
C ALA A 102 -4.75 -8.71 10.35
N GLY A 103 -4.24 -7.67 11.00
CA GLY A 103 -3.24 -7.83 12.07
C GLY A 103 -1.80 -7.94 11.62
N HIS A 104 -1.54 -7.99 10.31
CA HIS A 104 -0.20 -8.18 9.75
C HIS A 104 0.80 -7.07 10.13
N LEU A 105 0.45 -5.81 9.94
CA LEU A 105 1.32 -4.67 10.26
C LEU A 105 0.98 -4.02 11.61
N VAL A 106 -0.29 -4.02 11.97
CA VAL A 106 -0.80 -3.49 13.24
C VAL A 106 -1.85 -4.45 13.78
N GLN A 107 -1.66 -4.92 15.01
CA GLN A 107 -2.63 -5.79 15.67
C GLN A 107 -3.99 -5.11 15.84
N MET A 108 -5.06 -5.86 15.71
CA MET A 108 -6.40 -5.35 15.99
C MET A 108 -6.53 -5.04 17.49
N PRO A 109 -7.00 -3.83 17.85
CA PRO A 109 -7.23 -3.49 19.24
C PRO A 109 -8.34 -4.35 19.85
N SER A 110 -8.25 -4.67 21.14
CA SER A 110 -9.17 -5.58 21.83
C SER A 110 -10.65 -5.24 21.61
N GLY A 111 -11.00 -3.96 21.65
CA GLY A 111 -12.37 -3.51 21.40
C GLY A 111 -12.88 -3.71 19.96
N PHE A 112 -12.01 -4.10 19.01
CA PHE A 112 -12.37 -4.29 17.61
C PHE A 112 -12.33 -5.76 17.15
N VAL A 113 -11.65 -6.63 17.90
CA VAL A 113 -11.47 -8.06 17.54
C VAL A 113 -12.80 -8.76 17.28
N LYS A 114 -13.78 -8.62 18.17
CA LYS A 114 -15.11 -9.23 18.00
C LYS A 114 -15.82 -8.71 16.75
N LYS A 115 -15.72 -7.42 16.45
CA LYS A 115 -16.36 -6.78 15.30
C LYS A 115 -15.82 -7.34 13.97
N ILE A 116 -14.50 -7.44 13.82
CA ILE A 116 -13.88 -7.93 12.59
C ILE A 116 -14.16 -9.44 12.38
N ILE A 117 -14.13 -10.25 13.46
CA ILE A 117 -14.48 -11.68 13.37
C ILE A 117 -15.96 -11.86 13.01
N SER A 118 -16.86 -11.07 13.62
CA SER A 118 -18.29 -11.10 13.30
C SER A 118 -18.58 -10.77 11.86
N TYR A 119 -17.90 -9.77 11.30
CA TYR A 119 -18.00 -9.40 9.89
C TYR A 119 -17.53 -10.53 8.97
N GLY A 120 -16.35 -11.04 9.24
CA GLY A 120 -15.68 -12.08 8.45
C GLY A 120 -14.34 -11.56 7.96
N CYS A 121 -13.29 -12.16 8.48
CA CYS A 121 -11.91 -11.93 8.07
C CYS A 121 -11.30 -13.32 7.84
N ASP A 122 -10.67 -13.55 6.68
CA ASP A 122 -10.15 -14.89 6.38
C ASP A 122 -9.00 -15.23 7.34
N TYR A 123 -8.00 -14.38 7.44
CA TYR A 123 -6.84 -14.61 8.29
C TYR A 123 -6.57 -13.44 9.24
N MET A 124 -6.26 -13.77 10.49
CA MET A 124 -5.75 -12.80 11.46
C MET A 124 -4.34 -13.17 11.89
N THR A 125 -3.38 -12.26 11.70
CA THR A 125 -2.02 -12.43 12.18
C THR A 125 -1.91 -12.10 13.66
N ILE A 126 -1.16 -12.90 14.39
CA ILE A 126 -0.85 -12.71 15.82
C ILE A 126 0.64 -12.48 16.05
N TYR A 127 0.94 -11.72 17.14
CA TYR A 127 2.28 -11.43 17.62
C TYR A 127 2.55 -12.01 19.01
N SER A 128 1.50 -12.53 19.68
CA SER A 128 1.61 -13.10 21.02
C SER A 128 0.52 -14.14 21.33
N ILE A 129 0.79 -14.99 22.32
CA ILE A 129 -0.15 -16.00 22.80
C ILE A 129 -1.38 -15.34 23.45
N GLU A 130 -1.21 -14.17 24.08
CA GLU A 130 -2.30 -13.41 24.67
C GLU A 130 -3.30 -12.96 23.62
N LYS A 131 -2.82 -12.50 22.45
CA LYS A 131 -3.68 -12.13 21.32
C LYS A 131 -4.38 -13.35 20.74
N LEU A 132 -3.72 -14.50 20.63
CA LEU A 132 -4.35 -15.74 20.22
C LEU A 132 -5.52 -16.12 21.14
N LYS A 133 -5.32 -16.07 22.48
CA LYS A 133 -6.36 -16.35 23.47
C LYS A 133 -7.50 -15.33 23.43
N GLU A 134 -7.21 -14.09 23.13
CA GLU A 134 -8.22 -13.04 22.96
C GLU A 134 -9.10 -13.31 21.75
N ILE A 135 -8.49 -13.67 20.60
CA ILE A 135 -9.20 -14.01 19.36
C ILE A 135 -10.08 -15.25 19.57
N ASP A 136 -9.58 -16.30 20.24
CA ASP A 136 -10.37 -17.50 20.56
C ASP A 136 -11.63 -17.15 21.35
N ARG A 137 -11.50 -16.34 22.42
CA ARG A 137 -12.66 -15.91 23.22
C ARG A 137 -13.68 -15.13 22.37
N ALA A 138 -13.20 -14.18 21.54
CA ALA A 138 -14.06 -13.38 20.70
C ALA A 138 -14.74 -14.22 19.61
N ALA A 139 -14.05 -15.18 19.01
CA ALA A 139 -14.56 -16.10 18.01
C ALA A 139 -15.63 -17.02 18.60
N LYS A 140 -15.41 -17.52 19.83
CA LYS A 140 -16.39 -18.30 20.59
C LYS A 140 -17.70 -17.55 20.81
N GLU A 141 -17.62 -16.26 21.17
CA GLU A 141 -18.81 -15.44 21.41
C GLU A 141 -19.70 -15.24 20.16
N VAL A 142 -19.12 -15.42 18.98
CA VAL A 142 -19.83 -15.28 17.68
C VAL A 142 -19.99 -16.61 16.93
N ASN A 143 -19.69 -17.75 17.61
CA ASN A 143 -19.80 -19.11 17.07
C ASN A 143 -19.02 -19.29 15.75
N LYS A 144 -17.79 -18.77 15.69
CA LYS A 144 -16.87 -18.91 14.55
C LYS A 144 -15.57 -19.59 14.98
N VAL A 145 -14.85 -20.12 14.00
CA VAL A 145 -13.43 -20.49 14.12
C VAL A 145 -12.65 -19.52 13.26
N GLN A 146 -11.67 -18.82 13.87
CA GLN A 146 -10.84 -17.85 13.16
C GLN A 146 -9.51 -18.47 12.73
N LYS A 147 -9.20 -18.39 11.44
CA LYS A 147 -7.90 -18.79 10.91
C LYS A 147 -6.81 -17.81 11.34
N ILE A 148 -5.70 -18.34 11.81
CA ILE A 148 -4.59 -17.60 12.40
C ILE A 148 -3.33 -17.78 11.57
N MET A 149 -2.70 -16.65 11.27
CA MET A 149 -1.33 -16.60 10.79
C MET A 149 -0.39 -16.17 11.91
N VAL A 150 0.80 -16.73 11.92
CA VAL A 150 1.83 -16.38 12.90
C VAL A 150 2.87 -15.49 12.25
N ARG A 151 3.04 -14.28 12.77
CA ARG A 151 4.17 -13.47 12.38
C ARG A 151 5.44 -14.00 13.02
N VAL A 152 6.46 -14.23 12.19
CA VAL A 152 7.76 -14.74 12.65
C VAL A 152 8.86 -13.73 12.39
N ILE A 153 9.88 -13.75 13.24
CA ILE A 153 11.10 -12.94 13.14
C ILE A 153 12.32 -13.81 13.43
N GLY A 154 13.45 -13.47 12.80
CA GLY A 154 14.77 -14.03 13.05
C GLY A 154 15.73 -12.94 13.51
N GLU A 155 16.86 -13.32 14.11
CA GLU A 155 17.87 -12.38 14.60
C GLU A 155 18.45 -11.51 13.48
N ASP A 156 18.65 -12.09 12.29
CA ASP A 156 19.21 -11.42 11.12
C ASP A 156 18.14 -10.81 10.18
N ASP A 157 16.88 -10.80 10.60
CA ASP A 157 15.81 -10.26 9.79
C ASP A 157 15.85 -8.73 9.74
N LEU A 158 15.55 -8.16 8.58
CA LEU A 158 15.34 -6.74 8.45
C LEU A 158 14.00 -6.36 9.09
N ILE A 159 14.05 -5.48 10.10
CA ILE A 159 12.86 -4.97 10.76
C ILE A 159 12.88 -3.44 10.72
N TYR A 160 11.82 -2.83 10.21
CA TYR A 160 11.70 -1.38 10.25
C TYR A 160 11.45 -0.89 11.67
N SER A 161 12.01 0.28 12.00
CA SER A 161 11.79 0.94 13.30
C SER A 161 10.29 1.04 13.63
N GLY A 162 9.93 0.62 14.85
CA GLY A 162 8.53 0.58 15.32
C GLY A 162 7.69 -0.59 14.79
N GLN A 163 8.31 -1.58 14.11
CA GLN A 163 7.62 -2.75 13.57
C GLN A 163 8.16 -4.08 14.12
N THR A 164 8.89 -4.03 15.22
CA THR A 164 9.40 -5.22 15.91
C THR A 164 8.25 -5.99 16.53
N ALA A 165 7.95 -7.18 16.00
CA ALA A 165 6.85 -8.00 16.44
C ALA A 165 6.94 -9.41 15.82
N GLY A 166 6.41 -10.39 16.50
CA GLY A 166 6.37 -11.80 16.04
C GLY A 166 7.02 -12.75 17.00
N PHE A 167 7.05 -14.01 16.62
CA PHE A 167 7.62 -15.12 17.37
C PHE A 167 8.98 -15.52 16.78
N TYR A 168 9.95 -15.85 17.65
CA TYR A 168 11.14 -16.55 17.23
C TYR A 168 10.85 -18.05 17.00
N LEU A 169 11.69 -18.71 16.23
CA LEU A 169 11.44 -20.12 15.83
C LEU A 169 11.35 -21.08 17.02
N ASP A 170 12.11 -20.84 18.07
CA ASP A 170 12.12 -21.65 19.31
C ASP A 170 10.85 -21.47 20.16
N GLU A 171 10.13 -20.35 19.99
CA GLU A 171 8.85 -20.08 20.66
C GLU A 171 7.68 -20.83 20.01
N LEU A 172 7.80 -21.28 18.75
CA LEU A 172 6.70 -21.89 17.99
C LEU A 172 6.16 -23.16 18.64
N LYS A 173 7.01 -23.95 19.29
CA LYS A 173 6.57 -25.15 20.02
C LYS A 173 5.60 -24.81 21.15
N ASN A 174 5.90 -23.77 21.93
CA ASN A 174 5.02 -23.32 23.00
C ASN A 174 3.72 -22.74 22.43
N LEU A 175 3.80 -21.95 21.36
CA LEU A 175 2.63 -21.42 20.66
C LEU A 175 1.67 -22.53 20.21
N VAL A 176 2.20 -23.59 19.56
CA VAL A 176 1.38 -24.73 19.09
C VAL A 176 0.74 -25.47 20.27
N CYS A 177 1.48 -25.66 21.38
CA CYS A 177 0.94 -26.27 22.59
C CYS A 177 -0.23 -25.46 23.17
N GLU A 178 -0.15 -24.14 23.19
CA GLU A 178 -1.23 -23.28 23.64
C GLU A 178 -2.40 -23.26 22.65
N ALA A 179 -2.13 -23.18 21.34
CA ALA A 179 -3.16 -23.18 20.29
C ALA A 179 -4.03 -24.44 20.32
N ARG A 180 -3.43 -25.63 20.59
CA ARG A 180 -4.18 -26.89 20.70
C ARG A 180 -5.18 -26.96 21.87
N ARG A 181 -5.09 -26.07 22.85
CA ARG A 181 -6.03 -25.97 23.97
C ARG A 181 -7.25 -25.10 23.64
N LEU A 182 -7.20 -24.40 22.50
CA LEU A 182 -8.21 -23.46 22.05
C LEU A 182 -9.07 -24.13 20.97
N THR A 183 -10.35 -23.79 20.93
CA THR A 183 -11.31 -24.48 20.05
C THR A 183 -11.91 -23.60 18.98
N ASN A 184 -11.68 -22.29 19.06
CA ASN A 184 -12.26 -21.30 18.14
C ASN A 184 -11.20 -20.54 17.33
N VAL A 185 -9.98 -21.09 17.26
CA VAL A 185 -8.88 -20.64 16.40
C VAL A 185 -8.23 -21.81 15.70
N GLU A 186 -7.75 -21.59 14.48
CA GLU A 186 -7.02 -22.55 13.67
C GLU A 186 -5.69 -21.94 13.21
N LEU A 187 -4.58 -22.53 13.65
CA LEU A 187 -3.25 -22.08 13.26
C LEU A 187 -2.88 -22.69 11.93
N CYS A 188 -2.95 -21.91 10.84
CA CYS A 188 -2.84 -22.42 9.48
C CYS A 188 -2.01 -21.55 8.54
N GLY A 189 -1.34 -20.52 9.06
CA GLY A 189 -0.49 -19.67 8.21
C GLY A 189 0.70 -19.06 8.94
N VAL A 190 1.62 -18.53 8.14
CA VAL A 190 2.84 -17.87 8.60
C VAL A 190 3.16 -16.66 7.74
N ASP A 191 3.62 -15.58 8.35
CA ASP A 191 4.05 -14.37 7.66
C ASP A 191 5.31 -13.74 8.27
N SER A 192 5.98 -12.89 7.50
CA SER A 192 7.00 -11.94 7.94
C SER A 192 7.05 -10.74 7.00
N PHE A 193 7.70 -9.65 7.41
CA PHE A 193 7.81 -8.43 6.60
C PHE A 193 9.07 -7.62 6.95
N PRO A 194 9.84 -7.20 5.92
CA PRO A 194 9.66 -7.41 4.48
C PRO A 194 10.37 -8.67 3.97
N CYS A 195 9.74 -9.44 3.08
CA CYS A 195 10.37 -10.62 2.49
C CYS A 195 11.12 -10.36 1.17
N PHE A 196 10.74 -9.32 0.43
CA PHE A 196 11.37 -8.91 -0.83
C PHE A 196 11.58 -7.41 -0.85
N LEU A 197 12.75 -6.95 -1.27
CA LEU A 197 13.08 -5.53 -1.43
C LEU A 197 13.87 -5.28 -2.71
N TYR A 198 13.82 -4.04 -3.19
CA TYR A 198 14.71 -3.56 -4.22
C TYR A 198 16.12 -3.41 -3.66
N ASP A 199 17.09 -3.99 -4.34
CA ASP A 199 18.51 -3.88 -4.05
C ASP A 199 19.19 -2.94 -5.06
N GLU A 200 19.91 -1.93 -4.57
CA GLU A 200 20.57 -0.94 -5.43
C GLU A 200 21.77 -1.50 -6.20
N LYS A 201 22.41 -2.57 -5.68
CA LYS A 201 23.59 -3.19 -6.31
C LYS A 201 23.19 -4.04 -7.50
N THR A 202 22.18 -4.88 -7.33
CA THR A 202 21.65 -5.73 -8.42
C THR A 202 20.70 -4.97 -9.32
N GLN A 203 20.20 -3.82 -8.87
CA GLN A 203 19.12 -3.05 -9.49
C GLN A 203 17.88 -3.92 -9.78
N ASP A 204 17.56 -4.84 -8.86
CA ASP A 204 16.44 -5.76 -9.00
C ASP A 204 15.77 -6.00 -7.63
N ILE A 205 14.69 -6.76 -7.63
CA ILE A 205 14.03 -7.24 -6.41
C ILE A 205 14.79 -8.46 -5.91
N GLU A 206 15.18 -8.44 -4.64
CA GLU A 206 15.89 -9.54 -4.01
C GLU A 206 15.19 -10.02 -2.73
N PRO A 207 15.21 -11.36 -2.47
CA PRO A 207 14.69 -11.90 -1.22
C PRO A 207 15.51 -11.41 -0.03
N GLN A 208 14.84 -11.14 1.07
CA GLN A 208 15.45 -10.78 2.35
C GLN A 208 15.55 -12.00 3.26
N ASN A 209 16.34 -11.91 4.34
CA ASN A 209 16.45 -13.02 5.30
C ASN A 209 15.11 -13.40 5.93
N ASN A 210 14.18 -12.44 6.06
CA ASN A 210 12.81 -12.66 6.50
C ASN A 210 12.10 -13.79 5.72
N LEU A 211 12.36 -13.94 4.42
CA LEU A 211 11.82 -15.05 3.63
C LEU A 211 12.34 -16.40 4.15
N ASN A 212 13.65 -16.51 4.43
CA ASN A 212 14.23 -17.72 4.99
C ASN A 212 13.61 -18.07 6.35
N THR A 213 13.35 -17.05 7.18
CA THR A 213 12.69 -17.21 8.49
C THR A 213 11.26 -17.74 8.33
N VAL A 214 10.47 -17.19 7.38
CA VAL A 214 9.12 -17.71 7.06
C VAL A 214 9.17 -19.17 6.64
N LEU A 215 10.07 -19.53 5.72
CA LEU A 215 10.16 -20.91 5.21
C LEU A 215 10.61 -21.91 6.30
N LYS A 216 11.53 -21.51 7.18
CA LYS A 216 11.92 -22.31 8.35
C LYS A 216 10.76 -22.46 9.33
N ALA A 217 10.03 -21.38 9.61
CA ALA A 217 8.87 -21.40 10.49
C ALA A 217 7.76 -22.32 9.96
N LYS A 218 7.46 -22.25 8.66
CA LYS A 218 6.54 -23.20 8.01
C LYS A 218 6.93 -24.63 8.31
N LYS A 219 8.19 -25.00 8.05
CA LYS A 219 8.69 -26.34 8.30
C LYS A 219 8.55 -26.77 9.76
N VAL A 220 8.94 -25.90 10.70
CA VAL A 220 8.82 -26.18 12.15
C VAL A 220 7.34 -26.39 12.55
N LEU A 221 6.43 -25.57 12.05
CA LEU A 221 5.00 -25.70 12.34
C LEU A 221 4.42 -27.00 11.77
N GLU A 222 4.81 -27.39 10.56
CA GLU A 222 4.42 -28.67 9.93
C GLU A 222 4.97 -29.87 10.69
N GLU A 223 6.24 -29.84 11.14
CA GLU A 223 6.86 -30.88 11.99
C GLU A 223 6.16 -30.98 13.36
N LEU A 224 5.61 -29.89 13.84
CA LEU A 224 4.76 -29.85 15.04
C LEU A 224 3.31 -30.30 14.75
N GLY A 225 2.98 -30.69 13.52
CA GLY A 225 1.67 -31.22 13.11
C GLY A 225 0.60 -30.15 12.81
N CYS A 226 1.00 -28.91 12.52
CA CYS A 226 0.10 -27.91 12.00
C CYS A 226 -0.06 -28.09 10.47
N HIS A 227 -1.26 -27.83 9.94
CA HIS A 227 -1.47 -27.74 8.51
C HIS A 227 -1.31 -26.29 8.08
N ILE A 228 -0.25 -25.97 7.33
CA ILE A 228 0.04 -24.60 6.89
C ILE A 228 -0.44 -24.42 5.45
N GLU A 229 -1.59 -23.79 5.28
CA GLU A 229 -2.20 -23.47 3.99
C GLU A 229 -1.77 -22.09 3.44
N ASN A 230 -1.41 -21.14 4.33
CA ASN A 230 -1.05 -19.80 3.92
C ASN A 230 0.39 -19.45 4.32
N VAL A 231 1.22 -19.17 3.31
CA VAL A 231 2.59 -18.67 3.44
C VAL A 231 2.63 -17.29 2.79
N ASN A 232 2.54 -16.24 3.60
CA ASN A 232 2.50 -14.86 3.14
C ASN A 232 3.90 -14.24 3.18
N ALA A 233 4.37 -13.78 2.05
CA ALA A 233 5.72 -13.20 1.92
C ALA A 233 5.69 -11.84 1.20
N PRO A 234 5.08 -10.78 1.80
CA PRO A 234 5.07 -9.46 1.21
C PRO A 234 6.49 -8.86 1.31
N SER A 235 6.91 -8.02 0.55
CA SER A 235 6.70 -6.67 0.17
C SER A 235 7.07 -6.43 -1.31
N THR A 236 6.99 -5.15 -1.77
CA THR A 236 7.25 -4.73 -3.15
C THR A 236 6.53 -5.56 -4.22
N THR A 237 5.42 -6.22 -3.85
CA THR A 237 4.65 -7.11 -4.72
C THR A 237 4.29 -6.43 -6.03
N SER A 238 4.81 -6.98 -7.11
CA SER A 238 4.73 -6.53 -8.50
C SER A 238 4.91 -7.74 -9.41
N VAL A 239 4.72 -7.63 -10.71
CA VAL A 239 5.01 -8.71 -11.67
C VAL A 239 6.42 -9.26 -11.45
N ARG A 240 7.41 -8.36 -11.31
CA ARG A 240 8.79 -8.78 -11.08
C ARG A 240 8.98 -9.53 -9.77
N THR A 241 8.35 -9.07 -8.69
CA THR A 241 8.44 -9.74 -7.38
C THR A 241 7.81 -11.12 -7.43
N LEU A 242 6.65 -11.26 -8.05
CA LEU A 242 5.98 -12.56 -8.21
C LEU A 242 6.86 -13.55 -8.98
N GLN A 243 7.53 -13.12 -10.05
CA GLN A 243 8.50 -13.95 -10.77
C GLN A 243 9.63 -14.45 -9.86
N LYS A 244 10.10 -13.60 -8.94
CA LYS A 244 11.12 -13.98 -7.94
C LYS A 244 10.58 -14.91 -6.84
N MET A 245 9.28 -14.92 -6.58
CA MET A 245 8.63 -15.81 -5.60
C MET A 245 8.55 -17.26 -6.08
N ASN A 246 8.71 -17.50 -7.37
CA ASN A 246 8.61 -18.83 -7.95
C ASN A 246 9.55 -19.84 -7.27
N GLY A 247 9.02 -21.00 -6.89
CA GLY A 247 9.78 -22.09 -6.27
C GLY A 247 9.94 -22.02 -4.75
N TYR A 248 9.50 -20.94 -4.09
CA TYR A 248 9.56 -20.81 -2.62
C TYR A 248 8.34 -21.39 -1.89
N GLY A 249 7.29 -21.80 -2.60
CA GLY A 249 6.06 -22.30 -1.97
C GLY A 249 5.27 -21.24 -1.23
N ILE A 250 5.39 -19.98 -1.68
CA ILE A 250 4.58 -18.84 -1.22
C ILE A 250 3.17 -18.99 -1.79
N THR A 251 2.15 -18.79 -0.97
CA THR A 251 0.74 -18.95 -1.38
C THR A 251 -0.03 -17.64 -1.45
N SER A 252 0.45 -16.58 -0.79
CA SER A 252 -0.18 -15.26 -0.86
C SER A 252 0.81 -14.10 -0.87
N ALA A 253 0.39 -12.96 -1.45
CA ALA A 253 1.18 -11.75 -1.54
C ALA A 253 0.30 -10.50 -1.55
N GLU A 254 0.89 -9.31 -1.27
CA GLU A 254 0.16 -8.09 -0.95
C GLU A 254 0.61 -6.91 -1.82
N PRO A 255 0.09 -6.74 -3.03
CA PRO A 255 0.42 -5.58 -3.87
C PRO A 255 -0.20 -4.29 -3.33
N GLY A 256 0.64 -3.27 -3.22
CA GLY A 256 0.27 -1.89 -2.88
C GLY A 256 0.92 -0.92 -3.86
N HIS A 257 2.20 -0.59 -3.69
CA HIS A 257 2.94 0.24 -4.66
C HIS A 257 3.08 -0.40 -6.06
N GLY A 258 2.94 -1.72 -6.19
CA GLY A 258 2.84 -2.38 -7.50
C GLY A 258 1.61 -1.91 -8.27
N LEU A 259 0.45 -1.81 -7.61
CA LEU A 259 -0.79 -1.32 -8.22
C LEU A 259 -0.64 0.08 -8.82
N SER A 260 0.10 0.95 -8.15
CA SER A 260 0.35 2.32 -8.61
C SER A 260 1.58 2.49 -9.53
N GLY A 261 2.34 1.41 -9.80
CA GLY A 261 3.57 1.48 -10.57
C GLY A 261 4.66 2.32 -9.89
N THR A 262 4.75 2.27 -8.56
CA THR A 262 5.64 3.13 -7.76
C THR A 262 6.47 2.39 -6.72
N THR A 263 6.83 1.12 -6.97
CA THR A 263 7.90 0.47 -6.22
C THR A 263 9.26 1.09 -6.60
N PRO A 264 10.31 0.98 -5.80
CA PRO A 264 11.63 1.54 -6.16
C PRO A 264 12.15 1.07 -7.52
N LEU A 265 11.85 -0.15 -7.94
CA LEU A 265 12.23 -0.69 -9.25
C LEU A 265 11.66 0.15 -10.41
N HIS A 266 10.40 0.59 -10.30
CA HIS A 266 9.73 1.42 -11.32
C HIS A 266 10.38 2.80 -11.51
N ALA A 267 11.20 3.27 -10.56
CA ALA A 267 11.91 4.53 -10.71
C ALA A 267 13.14 4.41 -11.61
N VAL A 268 13.68 3.20 -11.80
CA VAL A 268 14.97 2.95 -12.46
C VAL A 268 14.86 2.05 -13.68
N LYS A 269 13.84 1.21 -13.76
CA LYS A 269 13.60 0.29 -14.88
C LYS A 269 12.19 0.45 -15.44
N ASP A 270 12.05 0.15 -16.72
CA ASP A 270 10.75 -0.04 -17.35
C ASP A 270 10.19 -1.38 -16.90
N CYS A 271 9.03 -1.33 -16.28
CA CYS A 271 8.29 -2.48 -15.80
C CYS A 271 6.96 -2.61 -16.56
N VAL A 272 6.27 -3.72 -16.37
CA VAL A 272 4.93 -3.93 -16.93
C VAL A 272 3.96 -2.89 -16.36
N GLU A 273 4.04 -2.68 -15.04
CA GLU A 273 3.27 -1.66 -14.35
C GLU A 273 3.84 -0.27 -14.62
N LYS A 274 2.96 0.70 -14.83
CA LYS A 274 3.33 2.09 -15.09
C LYS A 274 2.84 3.01 -13.97
N PRO A 275 3.55 4.13 -13.70
CA PRO A 275 3.08 5.12 -12.74
C PRO A 275 1.69 5.65 -13.11
N CYS A 276 0.74 5.54 -12.17
CA CYS A 276 -0.64 5.97 -12.36
C CYS A 276 -1.15 6.91 -11.26
N VAL A 277 -0.24 7.43 -10.41
CA VAL A 277 -0.57 8.36 -9.34
C VAL A 277 0.44 9.50 -9.32
N LEU A 278 -0.06 10.73 -9.19
CA LEU A 278 0.74 11.92 -8.93
C LEU A 278 0.10 12.78 -7.84
N TYR A 279 0.88 13.71 -7.29
CA TYR A 279 0.41 14.71 -6.33
C TYR A 279 0.34 16.07 -6.99
N LEU A 280 -0.82 16.69 -6.89
CA LEU A 280 -1.12 18.03 -7.40
C LEU A 280 -1.09 19.04 -6.25
N SER A 281 -0.36 20.13 -6.47
CA SER A 281 -0.37 21.31 -5.63
C SER A 281 -0.44 22.58 -6.49
N GLU A 282 -0.35 23.73 -5.84
CA GLU A 282 -0.43 25.08 -6.47
C GLU A 282 0.60 26.01 -5.83
N VAL A 283 1.16 26.91 -6.62
CA VAL A 283 2.01 28.01 -6.12
C VAL A 283 1.18 29.00 -5.33
N SER A 284 1.42 29.06 -4.04
CA SER A 284 0.72 29.96 -3.09
C SER A 284 1.31 31.36 -3.07
N HIS A 285 2.64 31.50 -3.03
CA HIS A 285 3.35 32.78 -2.92
C HIS A 285 4.81 32.66 -3.32
N ASN A 286 5.46 33.81 -3.51
CA ASN A 286 6.91 33.91 -3.74
C ASN A 286 7.57 34.71 -2.60
N LEU A 287 8.76 34.29 -2.19
CA LEU A 287 9.58 34.99 -1.21
C LEU A 287 11.07 34.66 -1.43
N ASN A 288 11.97 35.66 -1.31
CA ASN A 288 13.41 35.47 -1.39
C ASN A 288 13.89 34.67 -2.63
N ASN A 289 13.36 35.01 -3.80
CA ASN A 289 13.66 34.36 -5.08
C ASN A 289 13.32 32.88 -5.15
N LYS A 290 12.32 32.43 -4.38
CA LYS A 290 11.76 31.08 -4.34
C LYS A 290 10.24 31.15 -4.44
N SER A 291 9.59 30.05 -4.76
CA SER A 291 8.15 29.89 -4.64
C SER A 291 7.78 28.81 -3.63
N TYR A 292 6.56 28.90 -3.13
CA TYR A 292 6.01 28.01 -2.11
C TYR A 292 4.68 27.45 -2.59
N ALA A 293 4.57 26.13 -2.61
CA ALA A 293 3.37 25.42 -3.00
C ALA A 293 2.66 24.83 -1.77
N TYR A 294 1.32 24.70 -1.81
CA TYR A 294 0.55 24.10 -0.73
C TYR A 294 1.06 22.69 -0.42
N GLY A 295 1.18 22.37 0.86
CA GLY A 295 1.54 21.06 1.38
C GLY A 295 0.32 20.28 1.84
N GLY A 296 0.57 19.14 2.52
CA GLY A 296 -0.44 18.24 3.09
C GLY A 296 -0.18 16.78 2.79
N GLY A 297 0.41 16.49 1.64
CA GLY A 297 0.63 15.15 1.13
C GLY A 297 2.05 14.61 1.29
N TYR A 298 2.92 15.26 2.05
CA TYR A 298 4.30 14.81 2.14
C TYR A 298 4.47 13.55 2.98
N TYR A 299 5.06 12.54 2.37
CA TYR A 299 5.52 11.34 3.07
C TYR A 299 7.05 11.38 3.22
N ARG A 300 7.55 11.31 4.45
CA ARG A 300 8.97 11.50 4.79
C ARG A 300 9.95 10.59 4.05
N ARG A 301 9.52 9.37 3.67
CA ARG A 301 10.29 8.41 2.86
C ARG A 301 9.95 8.49 1.37
N GLY A 302 9.39 9.62 0.92
CA GLY A 302 8.90 9.83 -0.44
C GLY A 302 9.99 10.04 -1.49
N HIS A 303 11.20 10.43 -1.05
CA HIS A 303 12.30 10.79 -1.95
C HIS A 303 11.90 11.85 -2.98
N LEU A 304 11.10 12.84 -2.55
CA LEU A 304 10.71 13.99 -3.36
C LEU A 304 11.94 14.84 -3.69
N LYS A 305 12.13 15.19 -4.96
CA LYS A 305 13.27 15.99 -5.43
C LYS A 305 12.88 17.11 -6.40
N ASN A 306 11.86 16.87 -7.22
CA ASN A 306 11.51 17.78 -8.31
C ASN A 306 9.99 17.88 -8.48
N ALA A 307 9.55 19.00 -9.05
CA ALA A 307 8.20 19.23 -9.52
C ALA A 307 8.21 19.78 -10.95
N PHE A 308 7.11 19.60 -11.69
CA PHE A 308 6.78 20.42 -12.85
C PHE A 308 5.85 21.57 -12.40
N VAL A 309 6.13 22.79 -12.84
CA VAL A 309 5.40 23.98 -12.45
C VAL A 309 4.98 24.78 -13.68
N GLY A 310 3.72 25.12 -13.79
CA GLY A 310 3.18 25.94 -14.89
C GLY A 310 1.66 25.92 -14.98
N LYS A 311 1.09 26.76 -15.81
CA LYS A 311 -0.35 26.83 -16.08
C LYS A 311 -0.78 26.09 -17.33
N GLU A 312 0.18 25.81 -18.21
CA GLU A 312 -0.05 25.13 -19.49
C GLU A 312 0.91 23.96 -19.65
N ILE A 313 0.42 22.85 -20.21
CA ILE A 313 1.20 21.63 -20.35
C ILE A 313 2.50 21.82 -21.16
N ASN A 314 2.46 22.65 -22.19
CA ASN A 314 3.62 22.92 -23.06
C ASN A 314 4.64 23.89 -22.45
N HIS A 315 4.31 24.49 -21.31
CA HIS A 315 5.14 25.47 -20.61
C HIS A 315 5.42 25.08 -19.15
N LEU A 316 5.53 23.77 -18.90
CA LEU A 316 5.92 23.26 -17.57
C LEU A 316 7.43 23.34 -17.37
N ASN A 317 7.85 24.09 -16.35
CA ASN A 317 9.23 24.15 -15.92
C ASN A 317 9.52 23.10 -14.85
N LYS A 318 10.64 22.41 -14.97
CA LYS A 318 11.08 21.45 -13.93
C LYS A 318 11.94 22.19 -12.90
N VAL A 319 11.48 22.20 -11.66
CA VAL A 319 12.15 22.85 -10.51
C VAL A 319 12.56 21.84 -9.44
N ILE A 320 13.54 22.19 -8.62
CA ILE A 320 13.91 21.42 -7.42
C ILE A 320 12.88 21.72 -6.32
N VAL A 321 12.48 20.68 -5.60
CA VAL A 321 11.63 20.80 -4.40
C VAL A 321 12.49 20.51 -3.18
N ASN A 322 12.47 21.43 -2.22
CA ASN A 322 13.02 21.24 -0.88
C ASN A 322 11.84 20.81 0.03
N PRO A 323 11.75 19.52 0.38
CA PRO A 323 10.67 19.05 1.23
C PRO A 323 10.84 19.59 2.65
N PRO A 324 9.74 19.73 3.42
CA PRO A 324 9.79 20.15 4.82
C PRO A 324 10.73 19.26 5.65
N ALA A 325 11.42 19.87 6.62
CA ALA A 325 12.25 19.15 7.58
C ALA A 325 11.42 18.17 8.45
N LEU A 326 12.08 17.19 9.05
CA LEU A 326 11.40 16.11 9.79
C LEU A 326 10.62 16.59 11.03
N ASP A 327 11.01 17.73 11.58
CA ASP A 327 10.45 18.40 12.75
C ASP A 327 9.44 19.50 12.38
N SER A 328 9.14 19.67 11.10
CA SER A 328 8.19 20.68 10.60
C SER A 328 6.86 20.06 10.15
N ILE A 329 5.80 20.87 10.20
CA ILE A 329 4.53 20.56 9.55
C ILE A 329 4.62 20.98 8.08
N ASP A 330 4.14 20.13 7.19
CA ASP A 330 4.18 20.35 5.74
C ASP A 330 3.08 21.30 5.24
N TYR A 331 3.05 22.53 5.74
CA TYR A 331 2.11 23.54 5.23
C TYR A 331 2.42 23.94 3.79
N HIS A 332 3.72 24.01 3.45
CA HIS A 332 4.18 24.35 2.10
C HIS A 332 5.40 23.52 1.71
N PHE A 333 5.54 23.30 0.40
CA PHE A 333 6.79 22.86 -0.22
C PHE A 333 7.55 24.09 -0.72
N GLU A 334 8.84 24.18 -0.44
CA GLU A 334 9.70 25.21 -1.02
C GLU A 334 10.20 24.74 -2.41
N LEU A 335 10.07 25.60 -3.41
CA LEU A 335 10.56 25.38 -4.78
C LEU A 335 11.76 26.30 -5.02
N SER A 336 12.75 25.79 -5.78
CA SER A 336 14.06 26.46 -5.97
C SER A 336 13.99 27.80 -6.71
N GLU A 337 12.89 28.12 -7.36
CA GLU A 337 12.74 29.28 -8.24
C GLU A 337 11.38 29.94 -8.04
N PRO A 338 11.28 31.26 -8.31
CA PRO A 338 9.98 31.95 -8.35
C PRO A 338 9.11 31.36 -9.47
N ALA A 339 7.81 31.32 -9.23
CA ALA A 339 6.84 30.88 -10.21
C ALA A 339 5.57 31.75 -10.18
N GLU A 340 4.75 31.66 -11.21
CA GLU A 340 3.49 32.39 -11.25
C GLU A 340 2.54 31.86 -10.16
N ILE A 341 1.95 32.77 -9.37
CA ILE A 341 0.96 32.40 -8.36
C ILE A 341 -0.25 31.76 -9.04
N GLY A 342 -0.76 30.67 -8.46
CA GLY A 342 -1.83 29.87 -9.04
C GLY A 342 -1.35 28.87 -10.12
N ALA A 343 -0.04 28.79 -10.39
CA ALA A 343 0.48 27.75 -11.27
C ALA A 343 0.35 26.36 -10.65
N SER A 344 -0.01 25.38 -11.45
CA SER A 344 -0.04 23.96 -11.04
C SER A 344 1.36 23.48 -10.68
N VAL A 345 1.48 22.73 -9.59
CA VAL A 345 2.72 22.08 -9.13
C VAL A 345 2.49 20.58 -9.13
N ILE A 346 3.15 19.87 -10.05
CA ILE A 346 2.98 18.43 -10.25
C ILE A 346 4.19 17.70 -9.68
N MET A 347 3.96 16.79 -8.74
CA MET A 347 4.98 16.00 -8.09
C MET A 347 4.66 14.50 -8.21
N ALA A 348 5.69 13.67 -8.42
CA ALA A 348 5.56 12.22 -8.40
C ALA A 348 6.72 11.61 -7.58
N TYR A 349 6.37 11.06 -6.45
CA TYR A 349 7.30 10.50 -5.47
C TYR A 349 6.65 9.29 -4.79
N ARG A 350 7.38 8.56 -3.95
CA ARG A 350 6.80 7.48 -3.15
C ARG A 350 5.87 8.07 -2.09
N PHE A 351 4.65 7.59 -2.02
CA PHE A 351 3.59 8.17 -1.20
C PHE A 351 2.95 7.11 -0.27
N GLN A 352 2.28 7.60 0.77
CA GLN A 352 1.45 6.81 1.69
C GLN A 352 0.28 7.72 2.09
N VAL A 353 -0.74 7.77 1.25
CA VAL A 353 -1.82 8.75 1.37
C VAL A 353 -2.53 8.68 2.71
N PHE A 354 -2.70 7.48 3.28
CA PHE A 354 -3.41 7.24 4.53
C PHE A 354 -2.82 7.98 5.78
N VAL A 355 -1.57 8.45 5.71
CA VAL A 355 -0.92 9.24 6.79
C VAL A 355 -0.88 10.73 6.50
N THR A 356 -1.53 11.17 5.43
CA THR A 356 -1.60 12.56 5.00
C THR A 356 -2.99 13.16 5.26
N ARG A 357 -3.15 14.45 5.01
CA ARG A 357 -4.45 15.13 5.02
C ARG A 357 -4.99 15.43 3.62
N SER A 358 -4.33 14.89 2.59
CA SER A 358 -4.64 15.14 1.18
C SER A 358 -5.92 14.47 0.73
N ASP A 359 -6.51 15.03 -0.31
CA ASP A 359 -7.60 14.39 -1.04
C ASP A 359 -7.08 13.38 -2.08
N VAL A 360 -7.98 12.54 -2.57
CA VAL A 360 -7.72 11.55 -3.63
C VAL A 360 -8.77 11.71 -4.71
N CYS A 361 -8.35 12.12 -5.90
CA CYS A 361 -9.21 12.30 -7.06
C CYS A 361 -9.02 11.11 -8.03
N LEU A 362 -10.10 10.41 -8.33
CA LEU A 362 -10.10 9.27 -9.23
C LEU A 362 -10.54 9.68 -10.63
N ILE A 363 -9.75 9.34 -11.65
CA ILE A 363 -9.99 9.73 -13.03
C ILE A 363 -10.05 8.48 -13.91
N LYS A 364 -11.08 8.35 -14.76
CA LYS A 364 -11.20 7.35 -15.84
C LYS A 364 -11.24 8.02 -17.21
N GLY A 365 -10.95 7.25 -18.26
CA GLY A 365 -11.07 7.67 -19.67
C GLY A 365 -9.95 8.60 -20.14
N ILE A 366 -8.83 8.69 -19.40
CA ILE A 366 -7.68 9.55 -19.77
C ILE A 366 -7.13 9.14 -21.13
N HIS A 367 -6.92 7.86 -21.34
CA HIS A 367 -6.32 7.30 -22.56
C HIS A 367 -7.30 7.21 -23.74
N GLU A 368 -8.60 7.38 -23.48
CA GLU A 368 -9.67 7.40 -24.47
C GLU A 368 -10.03 8.83 -24.92
N ASN A 369 -9.30 9.84 -24.45
CA ASN A 369 -9.62 11.28 -24.65
C ASN A 369 -11.01 11.68 -24.11
N LYS A 370 -11.52 10.99 -23.10
CA LYS A 370 -12.79 11.25 -22.41
C LYS A 370 -12.61 11.26 -20.89
N PRO A 371 -11.71 12.11 -20.37
CA PRO A 371 -11.40 12.10 -18.95
C PRO A 371 -12.60 12.51 -18.11
N LYS A 372 -12.90 11.69 -17.09
CA LYS A 372 -14.00 11.93 -16.15
C LYS A 372 -13.51 11.69 -14.72
N ILE A 373 -13.76 12.62 -13.82
CA ILE A 373 -13.64 12.40 -12.37
C ILE A 373 -14.77 11.45 -11.96
N VAL A 374 -14.43 10.29 -11.40
CA VAL A 374 -15.37 9.26 -10.98
C VAL A 374 -15.53 9.19 -9.47
N GLY A 375 -14.75 9.95 -8.71
CA GLY A 375 -14.87 10.09 -7.27
C GLY A 375 -13.81 11.02 -6.71
N LEU A 376 -14.14 11.68 -5.60
CA LEU A 376 -13.23 12.48 -4.79
C LEU A 376 -13.34 11.99 -3.34
N TYR A 377 -12.22 11.68 -2.71
CA TYR A 377 -12.16 11.08 -1.38
C TYR A 377 -11.15 11.81 -0.51
N ASN A 378 -11.31 11.72 0.81
CA ASN A 378 -10.25 12.10 1.74
C ASN A 378 -9.22 10.97 1.91
N SER A 379 -8.13 11.22 2.63
CA SER A 379 -7.09 10.20 2.91
C SER A 379 -7.54 9.04 3.79
N LEU A 380 -8.74 9.10 4.34
CA LEU A 380 -9.35 8.09 5.21
C LEU A 380 -10.34 7.17 4.46
N GLY A 381 -10.59 7.44 3.18
CA GLY A 381 -11.50 6.66 2.33
C GLY A 381 -12.96 7.12 2.33
N ASP A 382 -13.26 8.27 2.94
CA ASP A 382 -14.61 8.84 2.85
C ASP A 382 -14.76 9.63 1.55
N GLU A 383 -15.86 9.43 0.84
CA GLU A 383 -16.21 10.24 -0.34
C GLU A 383 -16.58 11.66 0.09
N ILE A 384 -16.07 12.63 -0.65
CA ILE A 384 -16.29 14.06 -0.38
C ILE A 384 -16.87 14.77 -1.60
N THR A 385 -17.67 15.78 -1.35
CA THR A 385 -18.20 16.71 -2.39
C THR A 385 -17.61 18.08 -2.18
N ARG A 386 -17.07 18.67 -3.25
CA ARG A 386 -16.55 20.05 -3.26
C ARG A 386 -17.00 20.79 -4.51
#